data_b36a60d17d7a95e44bfba042140de276
#
_entry.id   b36a60d17d7a95e44bfba042140de276
#
_cell.length_a   1.000
_cell.length_b   1.000
_cell.length_c   1.000
_cell.angle_alpha   90.00
_cell.angle_beta   90.00
_cell.angle_gamma   90.00
#
_symmetry.space_group_name_H-M   'P 1'
#
loop_
_entity.id
_entity.type
_entity.pdbx_description
1 polymer ?
#
loop_
_entity_poly.entity_id
_entity_poly.type
_entity_poly.pdbx_seq_one_letter_code
_entity_poly.pdbx_strand_id
1 'polypeptide(L)'
;MSAYDSLSTFPDVAQTLQRIKSSHVFMPVIFSNGQRSMVENSVLRSPDLGPHAETFSDIITVDDVRKFKPAPDVYQYLTQKVSKQREQLRSIWLVSGNPFDITGAKNAGLNAAWVDRSGLGWRDGVIEDGVPTVSSQNLDDLMVRVEEYIRMSL
;
A
#
# COMPACT_ATOMS: atom_id res chain seq x y z
N MET A 1 -18.85 -11.35 -16.13
CA MET A 1 -17.65 -10.50 -15.90
C MET A 1 -17.89 -9.67 -14.66
N SER A 2 -17.06 -9.79 -13.65
CA SER A 2 -17.16 -8.95 -12.46
C SER A 2 -16.72 -7.53 -12.86
N ALA A 3 -17.39 -6.49 -12.34
CA ALA A 3 -17.01 -5.09 -12.60
C ALA A 3 -15.56 -4.77 -12.17
N TYR A 4 -15.01 -5.57 -11.24
CA TYR A 4 -13.64 -5.45 -10.76
C TYR A 4 -12.58 -5.93 -11.76
N ASP A 5 -12.95 -6.74 -12.76
CA ASP A 5 -12.00 -7.28 -13.76
C ASP A 5 -11.70 -6.27 -14.89
N SER A 6 -12.39 -5.13 -14.91
CA SER A 6 -12.30 -4.09 -15.95
C SER A 6 -11.94 -2.71 -15.43
N LEU A 7 -11.48 -2.59 -14.17
CA LEU A 7 -11.06 -1.30 -13.61
C LEU A 7 -9.74 -0.87 -14.25
N SER A 8 -9.74 0.35 -14.77
CA SER A 8 -8.53 1.01 -15.25
C SER A 8 -7.70 1.55 -14.10
N THR A 9 -6.39 1.55 -14.24
CA THR A 9 -5.48 2.21 -13.30
C THR A 9 -5.36 3.71 -13.60
N PHE A 10 -4.90 4.47 -12.62
CA PHE A 10 -4.50 5.85 -12.86
C PHE A 10 -3.25 5.90 -13.76
N PRO A 11 -3.07 6.97 -14.55
CA PRO A 11 -1.99 7.04 -15.54
C PRO A 11 -0.56 6.90 -14.98
N ASP A 12 -0.36 7.25 -13.73
CA ASP A 12 0.93 7.19 -13.01
C ASP A 12 1.29 5.79 -12.49
N VAL A 13 0.35 4.83 -12.50
CA VAL A 13 0.56 3.50 -11.89
C VAL A 13 1.58 2.66 -12.66
N ALA A 14 1.43 2.54 -13.98
CA ALA A 14 2.30 1.71 -14.80
C ALA A 14 3.77 2.14 -14.70
N GLN A 15 4.04 3.43 -14.83
CA GLN A 15 5.38 4.00 -14.72
C GLN A 15 5.97 3.77 -13.33
N THR A 16 5.18 3.99 -12.29
CA THR A 16 5.63 3.78 -10.90
C THR A 16 5.97 2.32 -10.64
N LEU A 17 5.16 1.36 -11.10
CA LEU A 17 5.44 -0.07 -10.93
C LEU A 17 6.71 -0.49 -11.68
N GLN A 18 6.96 0.04 -12.88
CA GLN A 18 8.21 -0.20 -13.60
C GLN A 18 9.43 0.32 -12.83
N ARG A 19 9.33 1.52 -12.26
CA ARG A 19 10.38 2.10 -11.42
C ARG A 19 10.66 1.25 -10.18
N ILE A 20 9.63 0.81 -9.46
CA ILE A 20 9.74 -0.07 -8.30
C ILE A 20 10.45 -1.37 -8.68
N LYS A 21 10.02 -2.00 -9.77
CA LYS A 21 10.64 -3.25 -10.27
C LYS A 21 12.12 -3.08 -10.59
N SER A 22 12.51 -1.92 -11.13
CA SER A 22 13.91 -1.65 -11.51
C SER A 22 14.80 -1.23 -10.34
N SER A 23 14.23 -0.72 -9.26
CA SER A 23 14.99 -0.14 -8.15
C SER A 23 15.67 -1.17 -7.25
N HIS A 24 15.13 -2.38 -7.16
CA HIS A 24 15.56 -3.44 -6.23
C HIS A 24 15.59 -3.04 -4.74
N VAL A 25 15.07 -1.86 -4.40
CA VAL A 25 15.01 -1.33 -3.03
C VAL A 25 13.75 -1.81 -2.31
N PHE A 26 12.67 -1.98 -3.07
CA PHE A 26 11.37 -2.30 -2.54
C PHE A 26 10.97 -3.75 -2.83
N MET A 27 10.27 -4.35 -1.89
CA MET A 27 9.56 -5.63 -2.07
C MET A 27 8.06 -5.34 -2.01
N PRO A 28 7.42 -4.99 -3.12
CA PRO A 28 6.01 -4.62 -3.12
C PRO A 28 5.11 -5.84 -2.92
N VAL A 29 4.10 -5.69 -2.08
CA VAL A 29 3.02 -6.65 -1.88
C VAL A 29 1.67 -5.97 -2.01
N ILE A 30 0.66 -6.70 -2.43
CA ILE A 30 -0.72 -6.22 -2.41
C ILE A 30 -1.33 -6.59 -1.07
N PHE A 31 -1.97 -5.62 -0.42
CA PHE A 31 -2.66 -5.81 0.85
C PHE A 31 -4.11 -5.36 0.75
N SER A 32 -5.07 -6.30 0.84
CA SER A 32 -6.47 -6.05 0.50
C SER A 32 -7.45 -6.63 1.53
N ASN A 33 -8.61 -5.95 1.67
CA ASN A 33 -9.80 -6.46 2.34
C ASN A 33 -10.60 -7.46 1.48
N GLY A 34 -10.28 -7.58 0.20
CA GLY A 34 -10.95 -8.51 -0.72
C GLY A 34 -10.54 -9.96 -0.48
N GLN A 35 -11.37 -10.89 -0.94
CA GLN A 35 -11.03 -12.32 -0.96
C GLN A 35 -9.84 -12.54 -1.89
N ARG A 36 -8.94 -13.47 -1.52
CA ARG A 36 -7.70 -13.72 -2.25
C ARG A 36 -7.95 -14.02 -3.74
N SER A 37 -8.87 -14.91 -4.05
CA SER A 37 -9.19 -15.28 -5.44
C SER A 37 -9.70 -14.09 -6.27
N MET A 38 -10.48 -13.20 -5.65
CA MET A 38 -10.99 -12.00 -6.32
C MET A 38 -9.86 -11.00 -6.60
N VAL A 39 -8.98 -10.78 -5.62
CA VAL A 39 -7.84 -9.87 -5.78
C VAL A 39 -6.85 -10.40 -6.81
N GLU A 40 -6.51 -11.69 -6.77
CA GLU A 40 -5.65 -12.35 -7.77
C GLU A 40 -6.23 -12.21 -9.19
N ASN A 41 -7.53 -12.47 -9.36
CA ASN A 41 -8.18 -12.30 -10.65
C ASN A 41 -8.14 -10.84 -11.13
N SER A 42 -8.41 -9.88 -10.24
CA SER A 42 -8.38 -8.46 -10.59
C SER A 42 -6.97 -8.01 -11.01
N VAL A 43 -5.92 -8.50 -10.36
CA VAL A 43 -4.54 -8.17 -10.72
C VAL A 43 -4.12 -8.84 -12.04
N LEU A 44 -4.31 -10.17 -12.15
CA LEU A 44 -3.80 -10.95 -13.28
C LEU A 44 -4.57 -10.70 -14.58
N ARG A 45 -5.86 -10.41 -14.50
CA ARG A 45 -6.75 -10.23 -15.68
C ARG A 45 -6.97 -8.77 -16.06
N SER A 46 -6.57 -7.83 -15.20
CA SER A 46 -6.64 -6.40 -15.54
C SER A 46 -5.72 -6.12 -16.73
N PRO A 47 -6.22 -5.46 -17.79
CA PRO A 47 -5.38 -5.02 -18.92
C PRO A 47 -4.21 -4.13 -18.47
N ASP A 48 -4.41 -3.34 -17.43
CA ASP A 48 -3.44 -2.36 -16.94
C ASP A 48 -2.47 -2.95 -15.90
N LEU A 49 -2.95 -3.82 -14.99
CA LEU A 49 -2.12 -4.40 -13.93
C LEU A 49 -1.46 -5.72 -14.32
N GLY A 50 -2.12 -6.52 -15.16
CA GLY A 50 -1.60 -7.83 -15.58
C GLY A 50 -0.17 -7.80 -16.10
N PRO A 51 0.23 -6.85 -16.96
CA PRO A 51 1.60 -6.69 -17.42
C PRO A 51 2.61 -6.39 -16.30
N HIS A 52 2.15 -5.93 -15.16
CA HIS A 52 2.96 -5.56 -13.98
C HIS A 52 2.80 -6.54 -12.80
N ALA A 53 2.02 -7.61 -12.96
CA ALA A 53 1.72 -8.54 -11.87
C ALA A 53 2.98 -9.13 -11.21
N GLU A 54 4.02 -9.40 -11.98
CA GLU A 54 5.31 -9.90 -11.50
C GLU A 54 6.08 -8.91 -10.61
N THR A 55 5.68 -7.63 -10.57
CA THR A 55 6.28 -6.65 -9.67
C THR A 55 5.94 -6.96 -8.22
N PHE A 56 4.77 -7.55 -7.98
CA PHE A 56 4.32 -7.88 -6.63
C PHE A 56 4.84 -9.25 -6.21
N SER A 57 5.52 -9.30 -5.06
CA SER A 57 6.07 -10.54 -4.49
C SER A 57 5.03 -11.39 -3.78
N ASP A 58 3.92 -10.81 -3.33
CA ASP A 58 2.79 -11.54 -2.71
C ASP A 58 1.48 -10.72 -2.77
N ILE A 59 0.38 -11.43 -2.58
CA ILE A 59 -0.95 -10.87 -2.35
C ILE A 59 -1.39 -11.31 -0.95
N ILE A 60 -1.51 -10.36 -0.04
CA ILE A 60 -1.91 -10.58 1.35
C ILE A 60 -3.35 -10.09 1.52
N THR A 61 -4.24 -10.97 1.90
CA THR A 61 -5.65 -10.65 2.14
C THR A 61 -6.03 -10.94 3.60
N VAL A 62 -7.14 -10.37 4.02
CA VAL A 62 -7.60 -10.48 5.42
C VAL A 62 -8.40 -11.74 5.72
N ASP A 63 -8.54 -12.66 4.76
CA ASP A 63 -9.33 -13.88 4.88
C ASP A 63 -8.97 -14.71 6.14
N ASP A 64 -7.67 -14.85 6.42
CA ASP A 64 -7.19 -15.62 7.57
C ASP A 64 -7.50 -14.95 8.91
N VAL A 65 -7.58 -13.63 8.93
CA VAL A 65 -7.81 -12.83 10.14
C VAL A 65 -9.31 -12.72 10.47
N ARG A 66 -10.16 -12.86 9.46
CA ARG A 66 -11.61 -12.65 9.55
C ARG A 66 -12.03 -11.31 10.14
N LYS A 67 -11.21 -10.30 9.91
CA LYS A 67 -11.44 -8.89 10.26
C LYS A 67 -11.04 -8.03 9.08
N PHE A 68 -11.56 -6.81 9.01
CA PHE A 68 -11.27 -5.87 7.94
C PHE A 68 -10.42 -4.70 8.44
N LYS A 69 -9.66 -4.08 7.54
CA LYS A 69 -9.04 -2.78 7.82
C LYS A 69 -10.14 -1.78 8.23
N PRO A 70 -9.91 -0.95 9.22
CA PRO A 70 -8.66 -0.67 9.91
C PRO A 70 -8.44 -1.43 11.24
N ALA A 71 -8.98 -2.63 11.43
CA ALA A 71 -8.77 -3.40 12.65
C ALA A 71 -7.27 -3.68 12.90
N PRO A 72 -6.73 -3.45 14.12
CA PRO A 72 -5.32 -3.61 14.43
C PRO A 72 -4.75 -5.00 14.09
N ASP A 73 -5.52 -6.06 14.30
CA ASP A 73 -5.13 -7.45 14.02
C ASP A 73 -4.74 -7.65 12.54
N VAL A 74 -5.36 -6.90 11.64
CA VAL A 74 -5.11 -6.98 10.20
C VAL A 74 -3.71 -6.47 9.85
N TYR A 75 -3.27 -5.39 10.48
CA TYR A 75 -1.92 -4.86 10.30
C TYR A 75 -0.86 -5.70 11.02
N GLN A 76 -1.19 -6.30 12.15
CA GLN A 76 -0.31 -7.27 12.82
C GLN A 76 -0.09 -8.49 11.93
N TYR A 77 -1.14 -8.98 11.28
CA TYR A 77 -1.04 -10.08 10.32
C TYR A 77 -0.16 -9.70 9.12
N LEU A 78 -0.35 -8.51 8.54
CA LEU A 78 0.53 -8.00 7.49
C LEU A 78 2.00 -8.03 7.94
N THR A 79 2.30 -7.48 9.12
CA THR A 79 3.68 -7.44 9.62
C THR A 79 4.30 -8.83 9.81
N GLN A 80 3.52 -9.80 10.27
CA GLN A 80 3.98 -11.20 10.41
C GLN A 80 4.28 -11.84 9.05
N LYS A 81 3.56 -11.45 7.99
CA LYS A 81 3.79 -11.98 6.63
C LYS A 81 5.01 -11.37 5.96
N VAL A 82 5.24 -10.06 6.12
CA VAL A 82 6.30 -9.35 5.39
C VAL A 82 7.59 -9.15 6.19
N SER A 83 7.54 -9.29 7.51
CA SER A 83 8.70 -9.09 8.40
C SER A 83 8.86 -10.26 9.36
N LYS A 84 10.10 -10.72 9.50
CA LYS A 84 10.45 -11.76 10.47
C LYS A 84 10.85 -11.18 11.85
N GLN A 85 11.00 -9.85 11.97
CA GLN A 85 11.49 -9.18 13.19
C GLN A 85 10.72 -7.89 13.47
N ARG A 86 10.35 -7.68 14.73
CA ARG A 86 9.63 -6.45 15.18
C ARG A 86 10.39 -5.16 14.92
N GLU A 87 11.71 -5.23 14.89
CA GLU A 87 12.60 -4.07 14.68
C GLU A 87 12.50 -3.51 13.25
N GLN A 88 11.91 -4.27 12.33
CA GLN A 88 11.73 -3.88 10.93
C GLN A 88 10.40 -3.18 10.63
N LEU A 89 9.56 -2.88 11.63
CA LEU A 89 8.26 -2.24 11.38
C LEU A 89 8.38 -0.91 10.64
N ARG A 90 9.41 -0.12 10.94
CA ARG A 90 9.67 1.16 10.26
C ARG A 90 10.19 1.01 8.83
N SER A 91 10.59 -0.18 8.41
CA SER A 91 10.92 -0.47 7.01
C SER A 91 9.69 -0.85 6.17
N ILE A 92 8.54 -1.08 6.83
CA ILE A 92 7.29 -1.41 6.16
C ILE A 92 6.53 -0.11 5.86
N TRP A 93 6.15 0.06 4.61
CA TRP A 93 5.39 1.19 4.13
C TRP A 93 4.02 0.74 3.64
N LEU A 94 2.96 1.32 4.19
CA LEU A 94 1.64 1.19 3.60
C LEU A 94 1.42 2.34 2.63
N VAL A 95 1.09 2.03 1.39
CA VAL A 95 0.71 3.02 0.36
C VAL A 95 -0.79 2.90 0.11
N SER A 96 -1.55 3.94 0.37
CA SER A 96 -3.00 3.94 0.21
C SER A 96 -3.56 5.32 -0.13
N GLY A 97 -4.67 5.35 -0.86
CA GLY A 97 -5.52 6.53 -1.04
C GLY A 97 -6.60 6.68 0.04
N ASN A 98 -6.73 5.72 0.95
CA ASN A 98 -7.79 5.71 1.96
C ASN A 98 -7.27 6.21 3.32
N PRO A 99 -7.81 7.30 3.89
CA PRO A 99 -7.37 7.85 5.17
C PRO A 99 -7.43 6.84 6.32
N PHE A 100 -8.50 6.03 6.40
CA PHE A 100 -8.63 5.01 7.45
C PHE A 100 -7.50 3.97 7.43
N ASP A 101 -6.99 3.64 6.25
CA ASP A 101 -5.91 2.67 6.07
C ASP A 101 -4.56 3.27 6.51
N ILE A 102 -4.33 4.54 6.20
CA ILE A 102 -3.18 5.32 6.68
C ILE A 102 -3.16 5.35 8.21
N THR A 103 -4.27 5.76 8.82
CA THR A 103 -4.40 5.82 10.28
C THR A 103 -4.19 4.44 10.92
N GLY A 104 -4.77 3.38 10.34
CA GLY A 104 -4.58 2.02 10.82
C GLY A 104 -3.12 1.55 10.77
N ALA A 105 -2.42 1.83 9.68
CA ALA A 105 -0.99 1.53 9.54
C ALA A 105 -0.12 2.29 10.55
N LYS A 106 -0.38 3.59 10.73
CA LYS A 106 0.33 4.41 11.71
C LYS A 106 0.13 3.89 13.13
N ASN A 107 -1.08 3.53 13.52
CA ASN A 107 -1.38 2.92 14.82
C ASN A 107 -0.67 1.58 15.03
N ALA A 108 -0.39 0.86 13.96
CA ALA A 108 0.39 -0.38 14.00
C ALA A 108 1.92 -0.15 14.01
N GLY A 109 2.39 1.09 14.00
CA GLY A 109 3.81 1.46 14.02
C GLY A 109 4.50 1.41 12.66
N LEU A 110 3.74 1.30 11.57
CA LEU A 110 4.24 1.30 10.20
C LEU A 110 4.47 2.72 9.69
N ASN A 111 5.29 2.86 8.65
CA ASN A 111 5.26 4.05 7.84
C ASN A 111 4.06 4.03 6.89
N ALA A 112 3.50 5.20 6.61
CA ALA A 112 2.33 5.32 5.75
C ALA A 112 2.52 6.45 4.74
N ALA A 113 2.31 6.12 3.46
CA ALA A 113 2.38 7.03 2.34
C ALA A 113 0.97 7.22 1.75
N TRP A 114 0.46 8.44 1.82
CA TRP A 114 -0.90 8.75 1.38
C TRP A 114 -0.95 9.38 0.00
N VAL A 115 -1.70 8.72 -0.90
CA VAL A 115 -1.98 9.24 -2.24
C VAL A 115 -3.22 10.12 -2.18
N ASP A 116 -3.04 11.43 -2.01
CA ASP A 116 -4.11 12.44 -1.99
C ASP A 116 -4.46 12.90 -3.40
N ARG A 117 -5.13 12.07 -4.17
CA ARG A 117 -5.47 12.41 -5.55
C ARG A 117 -6.39 13.61 -5.69
N SER A 118 -7.13 13.94 -4.64
CA SER A 118 -8.02 15.10 -4.62
C SER A 118 -7.30 16.43 -4.34
N GLY A 119 -6.09 16.37 -3.78
CA GLY A 119 -5.32 17.55 -3.37
C GLY A 119 -5.96 18.34 -2.21
N LEU A 120 -6.86 17.71 -1.46
CA LEU A 120 -7.59 18.39 -0.36
C LEU A 120 -6.79 18.47 0.93
N GLY A 121 -5.65 17.79 1.00
CA GLY A 121 -4.83 17.68 2.20
C GLY A 121 -5.42 16.75 3.26
N TRP A 122 -4.59 16.37 4.23
CA TRP A 122 -5.00 15.52 5.33
C TRP A 122 -5.96 16.26 6.26
N ARG A 123 -7.14 15.68 6.48
CA ARG A 123 -8.23 16.29 7.28
C ARG A 123 -8.63 15.46 8.50
N ASP A 124 -8.11 14.22 8.61
CA ASP A 124 -8.40 13.35 9.75
C ASP A 124 -7.50 13.76 10.93
N GLY A 125 -8.04 14.58 11.81
CA GLY A 125 -7.38 15.05 13.03
C GLY A 125 -7.82 14.33 14.31
N VAL A 126 -8.60 13.25 14.17
CA VAL A 126 -9.17 12.53 15.34
C VAL A 126 -8.08 11.79 16.13
N ILE A 127 -7.00 11.35 15.45
CA ILE A 127 -5.88 10.65 16.05
C ILE A 127 -4.60 11.45 15.79
N GLU A 128 -3.99 11.97 16.84
CA GLU A 128 -2.83 12.86 16.79
C GLU A 128 -1.63 12.24 16.05
N ASP A 129 -1.40 10.93 16.22
CA ASP A 129 -0.33 10.17 15.57
C ASP A 129 -0.78 9.48 14.26
N GLY A 130 -2.03 9.67 13.84
CA GLY A 130 -2.63 9.01 12.67
C GLY A 130 -2.28 9.66 11.33
N VAL A 131 -1.46 10.72 11.31
CA VAL A 131 -1.09 11.44 10.08
C VAL A 131 -0.12 10.62 9.21
N PRO A 132 -0.19 10.76 7.87
CA PRO A 132 0.73 10.06 6.99
C PRO A 132 2.19 10.48 7.21
N THR A 133 3.12 9.55 7.02
CA THR A 133 4.57 9.83 7.06
C THR A 133 4.97 10.72 5.89
N VAL A 134 4.44 10.45 4.71
CA VAL A 134 4.57 11.27 3.50
C VAL A 134 3.24 11.28 2.74
N SER A 135 3.01 12.30 1.93
CA SER A 135 1.83 12.41 1.06
C SER A 135 2.16 13.06 -0.27
N SER A 136 1.43 12.70 -1.31
CA SER A 136 1.47 13.34 -2.62
C SER A 136 0.16 13.13 -3.38
N GLN A 137 -0.10 13.94 -4.40
CA GLN A 137 -1.29 13.80 -5.25
C GLN A 137 -1.17 12.67 -6.28
N ASN A 138 0.03 12.22 -6.59
CA ASN A 138 0.29 11.13 -7.52
C ASN A 138 1.27 10.12 -6.94
N LEU A 139 1.24 8.92 -7.50
CA LEU A 139 2.00 7.79 -6.97
C LEU A 139 3.50 7.90 -7.26
N ASP A 140 3.86 8.46 -8.42
CA ASP A 140 5.27 8.58 -8.81
C ASP A 140 6.02 9.57 -7.91
N ASP A 141 5.47 10.76 -7.68
CA ASP A 141 6.02 11.75 -6.73
C ASP A 141 6.02 11.20 -5.29
N LEU A 142 4.98 10.44 -4.92
CA LEU A 142 4.92 9.80 -3.61
C LEU A 142 6.11 8.87 -3.38
N MET A 143 6.49 8.08 -4.38
CA MET A 143 7.64 7.17 -4.28
C MET A 143 8.96 7.92 -4.16
N VAL A 144 9.12 9.07 -4.83
CA VAL A 144 10.27 9.95 -4.63
C VAL A 144 10.37 10.39 -3.17
N ARG A 145 9.26 10.83 -2.58
CA ARG A 145 9.21 11.26 -1.17
C ARG A 145 9.50 10.12 -0.19
N VAL A 146 9.04 8.91 -0.48
CA VAL A 146 9.38 7.72 0.31
C VAL A 146 10.88 7.45 0.27
N GLU A 147 11.50 7.47 -0.90
CA GLU A 147 12.94 7.26 -1.06
C GLU A 147 13.78 8.35 -0.36
N GLU A 148 13.35 9.60 -0.45
CA GLU A 148 13.98 10.71 0.27
C GLU A 148 13.89 10.53 1.78
N TYR A 149 12.72 10.18 2.29
CA TYR A 149 12.52 9.91 3.72
C TYR A 149 13.43 8.79 4.22
N ILE A 150 13.51 7.68 3.47
CA ILE A 150 14.39 6.55 3.82
C ILE A 150 15.85 7.00 3.89
N ARG A 151 16.34 7.76 2.89
CA ARG A 151 17.72 8.27 2.88
C ARG A 151 18.04 9.20 4.03
N MET A 152 17.08 10.00 4.49
CA MET A 152 17.26 10.94 5.61
C MET A 152 17.18 10.25 6.98
N SER A 153 16.66 9.02 7.03
CA SER A 153 16.46 8.26 8.26
C SER A 153 17.58 7.24 8.55
N LEU A 154 18.53 7.09 7.60
CA LEU A 154 19.73 6.26 7.72
C LEU A 154 20.89 7.06 8.30
#